data_06eafe103b25412f3822fdb8b9de1030
#
_entry.id   06eafe103b25412f3822fdb8b9de1030
#
_cell.length_a   1.000
_cell.length_b   1.000
_cell.length_c   1.000
_cell.angle_alpha   90.00
_cell.angle_beta   90.00
_cell.angle_gamma   90.00
#
_symmetry.space_group_name_H-M   'P 1'
#
loop_
_entity.id
_entity.type
_entity.pdbx_description
1 polymer ?
#
loop_
_entity_poly.entity_id
_entity_poly.type
_entity_poly.pdbx_seq_one_letter_code
_entity_poly.pdbx_strand_id
1 'polypeptide(L)'
;MKDNNLSYSNHTSEAGHWYDQDGTPKYTIVGANGVERNTTLRDAKKFNYVPSVTSVLDILAKPSLEHWKLNQALKASMSMQRSEGESLESFMYRCIQDSKEIGLTAAREGTKIHAMIEQGFVDQTSSEPYDAIIEYLDTNYPDQKWIAEGSFCSELGYGGKIDLYSEEGIFVDFKTKDNIRDKEPSKLVYDEYGMQLSAYAQGCGFVDKAERVSIFVDRQEVGYISCYKWEDDTHSKHRDMFNSLLSYWKLVKNYDPSRQA
;
A
#
# COMPACT_ATOMS: atom_id res chain seq x y z
N MET A 1 20.83 -9.41 27.27
CA MET A 1 19.75 -8.57 26.75
C MET A 1 20.28 -7.96 25.47
N LYS A 2 19.81 -8.43 24.31
CA LYS A 2 20.18 -7.86 23.02
C LYS A 2 18.99 -6.98 22.62
N ASP A 3 19.21 -5.68 22.58
CA ASP A 3 18.24 -4.71 22.07
C ASP A 3 17.99 -5.00 20.60
N ASN A 4 16.82 -5.55 20.29
CA ASN A 4 16.29 -5.61 18.95
C ASN A 4 15.86 -4.20 18.54
N ASN A 5 16.80 -3.43 18.02
CA ASN A 5 16.51 -2.21 17.28
C ASN A 5 15.89 -2.62 15.94
N LEU A 6 14.55 -2.76 15.91
CA LEU A 6 13.79 -2.74 14.67
C LEU A 6 14.00 -1.36 14.04
N SER A 7 14.90 -1.28 13.08
CA SER A 7 15.07 -0.08 12.26
C SER A 7 13.85 0.06 11.36
N TYR A 8 12.85 0.81 11.81
CA TYR A 8 11.80 1.32 10.93
C TYR A 8 12.49 2.21 9.88
N SER A 9 12.68 1.69 8.68
CA SER A 9 13.15 2.50 7.58
C SER A 9 12.10 3.56 7.27
N ASN A 10 12.45 4.82 7.49
CA ASN A 10 11.65 5.97 7.09
C ASN A 10 11.60 6.04 5.54
N HIS A 11 10.83 5.15 4.91
CA HIS A 11 10.55 5.26 3.49
C HIS A 11 9.54 6.37 3.29
N THR A 12 10.00 7.51 2.81
CA THR A 12 9.11 8.59 2.38
C THR A 12 8.31 8.09 1.17
N SER A 13 7.02 8.40 1.14
CA SER A 13 6.08 8.05 0.07
C SER A 13 6.45 8.51 -1.35
N GLU A 14 7.52 9.28 -1.49
CA GLU A 14 8.05 9.76 -2.78
C GLU A 14 9.11 8.83 -3.40
N ALA A 15 9.63 7.87 -2.64
CA ALA A 15 10.56 6.88 -3.16
C ALA A 15 9.76 5.71 -3.72
N GLY A 16 9.79 5.49 -5.03
CA GLY A 16 9.18 4.34 -5.66
C GLY A 16 9.71 3.05 -5.04
N HIS A 17 8.83 2.09 -4.79
CA HIS A 17 9.23 0.77 -4.36
C HIS A 17 9.70 -0.04 -5.57
N TRP A 18 10.88 -0.63 -5.49
CA TRP A 18 11.52 -1.37 -6.55
C TRP A 18 11.81 -2.81 -6.12
N TYR A 19 11.79 -3.72 -7.09
CA TYR A 19 12.12 -5.13 -6.90
C TYR A 19 13.14 -5.56 -7.94
N ASP A 20 13.99 -6.54 -7.62
CA ASP A 20 14.81 -7.18 -8.65
C ASP A 20 14.01 -8.24 -9.42
N GLN A 21 14.66 -8.89 -10.38
CA GLN A 21 14.03 -9.89 -11.24
C GLN A 21 13.64 -11.19 -10.50
N ASP A 22 14.09 -11.38 -9.27
CA ASP A 22 13.75 -12.50 -8.40
C ASP A 22 12.62 -12.14 -7.41
N GLY A 23 12.13 -10.90 -7.48
CA GLY A 23 11.09 -10.39 -6.58
C GLY A 23 11.63 -9.86 -5.25
N THR A 24 12.94 -9.79 -5.05
CA THR A 24 13.51 -9.25 -3.82
C THR A 24 13.36 -7.73 -3.77
N PRO A 25 12.84 -7.15 -2.68
CA PRO A 25 12.72 -5.70 -2.52
C PRO A 25 14.08 -4.98 -2.60
N LYS A 26 14.12 -3.88 -3.35
CA LYS A 26 15.30 -3.00 -3.56
C LYS A 26 14.91 -1.54 -3.28
N TYR A 27 14.32 -1.29 -2.11
CA TYR A 27 13.85 0.05 -1.74
C TYR A 27 14.98 1.02 -1.50
N THR A 28 16.12 0.52 -1.04
CA THR A 28 17.33 1.31 -0.81
C THR A 28 18.54 0.74 -1.56
N ILE A 29 19.54 1.58 -1.78
CA ILE A 29 20.81 1.24 -2.41
C ILE A 29 21.94 2.03 -1.75
N VAL A 30 23.11 1.42 -1.65
CA VAL A 30 24.32 2.13 -1.21
C VAL A 30 24.83 3.02 -2.36
N GLY A 31 24.85 4.32 -2.15
CA GLY A 31 25.35 5.30 -3.10
C GLY A 31 26.89 5.24 -3.27
N ALA A 32 27.41 5.94 -4.27
CA ALA A 32 28.85 6.01 -4.54
C ALA A 32 29.67 6.59 -3.35
N ASN A 33 29.04 7.34 -2.47
CA ASN A 33 29.62 7.88 -1.24
C ASN A 33 29.56 6.93 -0.04
N GLY A 34 29.11 5.69 -0.24
CA GLY A 34 28.94 4.69 0.82
C GLY A 34 27.72 4.90 1.72
N VAL A 35 26.87 5.89 1.45
CA VAL A 35 25.67 6.18 2.23
C VAL A 35 24.46 5.49 1.59
N GLU A 36 23.65 4.84 2.42
CA GLU A 36 22.39 4.25 2.00
C GLU A 36 21.37 5.36 1.64
N ARG A 37 20.69 5.19 0.53
CA ARG A 37 19.65 6.09 0.05
C ARG A 37 18.55 5.32 -0.67
N ASN A 38 17.42 5.97 -0.86
CA ASN A 38 16.32 5.39 -1.64
C ASN A 38 16.75 5.08 -3.08
N THR A 39 16.27 3.95 -3.59
CA THR A 39 16.44 3.55 -5.00
C THR A 39 15.64 4.48 -5.89
N THR A 40 16.27 4.99 -6.93
CA THR A 40 15.67 5.89 -7.91
C THR A 40 15.38 5.18 -9.22
N LEU A 41 14.58 5.79 -10.11
CA LEU A 41 14.37 5.30 -11.48
C LEU A 41 15.69 5.14 -12.26
N ARG A 42 16.70 5.98 -12.00
CA ARG A 42 18.03 5.85 -12.62
C ARG A 42 18.74 4.58 -12.20
N ASP A 43 18.63 4.23 -10.91
CA ASP A 43 19.19 2.98 -10.39
C ASP A 43 18.43 1.78 -10.94
N ALA A 44 17.10 1.85 -10.99
CA ALA A 44 16.25 0.81 -11.56
C ALA A 44 16.63 0.52 -13.03
N LYS A 45 16.81 1.55 -13.85
CA LYS A 45 17.30 1.41 -15.24
C LYS A 45 18.69 0.76 -15.32
N LYS A 46 19.57 1.08 -14.36
CA LYS A 46 20.92 0.52 -14.32
C LYS A 46 20.96 -0.96 -13.94
N PHE A 47 20.10 -1.34 -12.98
CA PHE A 47 20.12 -2.70 -12.39
C PHE A 47 18.94 -3.57 -12.85
N ASN A 48 18.16 -3.09 -13.79
CA ASN A 48 16.96 -3.76 -14.32
C ASN A 48 15.93 -4.10 -13.23
N TYR A 49 15.68 -3.18 -12.30
CA TYR A 49 14.65 -3.33 -11.29
C TYR A 49 13.27 -2.98 -11.84
N VAL A 50 12.25 -3.67 -11.37
CA VAL A 50 10.86 -3.43 -11.74
C VAL A 50 10.15 -2.54 -10.71
N PRO A 51 9.20 -1.67 -11.13
CA PRO A 51 8.38 -0.89 -10.19
C PRO A 51 7.41 -1.79 -9.41
N SER A 52 7.02 -1.35 -8.22
CA SER A 52 5.91 -1.99 -7.50
C SER A 52 4.57 -1.75 -8.20
N VAL A 53 3.60 -2.64 -7.94
CA VAL A 53 2.19 -2.42 -8.30
C VAL A 53 1.71 -1.04 -7.83
N THR A 54 1.98 -0.67 -6.58
CA THR A 54 1.57 0.62 -6.01
C THR A 54 2.24 1.80 -6.69
N SER A 55 3.52 1.70 -7.09
CA SER A 55 4.20 2.75 -7.88
C SER A 55 3.60 2.96 -9.27
N VAL A 56 3.03 1.91 -9.86
CA VAL A 56 2.28 2.02 -11.12
C VAL A 56 0.93 2.69 -10.89
N LEU A 57 0.21 2.29 -9.83
CA LEU A 57 -1.09 2.85 -9.44
C LEU A 57 -1.02 4.32 -9.01
N ASP A 58 0.14 4.80 -8.56
CA ASP A 58 0.34 6.21 -8.14
C ASP A 58 0.19 7.23 -9.29
N ILE A 59 0.10 6.77 -10.54
CA ILE A 59 -0.23 7.63 -11.68
C ILE A 59 -1.72 8.02 -11.69
N LEU A 60 -2.57 7.23 -11.05
CA LEU A 60 -4.00 7.51 -10.97
C LEU A 60 -4.27 8.80 -10.19
N ALA A 61 -5.18 9.61 -10.70
CA ALA A 61 -5.74 10.69 -9.91
C ALA A 61 -6.50 10.12 -8.71
N LYS A 62 -6.29 10.71 -7.54
CA LYS A 62 -6.93 10.28 -6.26
C LYS A 62 -7.84 11.42 -5.74
N PRO A 63 -8.99 11.71 -6.40
CA PRO A 63 -9.83 12.87 -6.05
C PRO A 63 -10.29 12.88 -4.60
N SER A 64 -10.63 11.71 -4.04
CA SER A 64 -11.05 11.59 -2.63
C SER A 64 -9.91 11.97 -1.66
N LEU A 65 -8.67 11.56 -1.97
CA LEU A 65 -7.50 11.93 -1.17
C LEU A 65 -7.19 13.43 -1.26
N GLU A 66 -7.27 14.00 -2.46
CA GLU A 66 -7.07 15.45 -2.66
C GLU A 66 -8.14 16.27 -1.94
N HIS A 67 -9.40 15.85 -2.02
CA HIS A 67 -10.49 16.48 -1.27
C HIS A 67 -10.27 16.36 0.25
N TRP A 68 -9.82 15.20 0.74
CA TRP A 68 -9.48 15.01 2.15
C TRP A 68 -8.36 15.95 2.59
N LYS A 69 -7.26 16.06 1.82
CA LYS A 69 -6.13 16.96 2.10
C LYS A 69 -6.58 18.42 2.17
N LEU A 70 -7.42 18.84 1.22
CA LEU A 70 -7.99 20.18 1.23
C LEU A 70 -8.83 20.45 2.49
N ASN A 71 -9.67 19.49 2.87
CA ASN A 71 -10.47 19.60 4.08
C ASN A 71 -9.60 19.69 5.35
N GLN A 72 -8.48 18.94 5.43
CA GLN A 72 -7.56 19.09 6.58
C GLN A 72 -6.90 20.48 6.61
N ALA A 73 -6.50 21.02 5.46
CA ALA A 73 -5.94 22.36 5.39
C ALA A 73 -6.95 23.45 5.79
N LEU A 74 -8.22 23.30 5.40
CA LEU A 74 -9.30 24.20 5.80
C LEU A 74 -9.56 24.11 7.32
N LYS A 75 -9.62 22.88 7.88
CA LYS A 75 -9.79 22.69 9.33
C LYS A 75 -8.64 23.35 10.10
N ALA A 76 -7.39 23.15 9.68
CA ALA A 76 -6.23 23.79 10.28
C ALA A 76 -6.37 25.33 10.25
N SER A 77 -6.77 25.90 9.12
CA SER A 77 -6.95 27.35 9.00
C SER A 77 -8.06 27.94 9.89
N MET A 78 -9.05 27.12 10.24
CA MET A 78 -10.15 27.53 11.14
C MET A 78 -9.82 27.36 12.63
N SER A 79 -8.91 26.44 12.96
CA SER A 79 -8.54 26.14 14.36
C SER A 79 -7.28 26.88 14.82
N MET A 80 -6.36 27.18 13.90
CA MET A 80 -5.11 27.88 14.22
C MET A 80 -5.33 29.41 14.26
N GLN A 81 -4.66 30.07 15.19
CA GLN A 81 -4.64 31.52 15.25
C GLN A 81 -3.40 32.06 14.53
N ARG A 82 -3.60 33.13 13.76
CA ARG A 82 -2.50 33.89 13.19
C ARG A 82 -1.78 34.68 14.28
N SER A 83 -0.46 34.55 14.34
CA SER A 83 0.35 35.28 15.32
C SER A 83 0.39 36.77 15.00
N GLU A 84 0.58 37.61 16.02
CA GLU A 84 0.75 39.06 15.83
C GLU A 84 1.97 39.34 14.95
N GLY A 85 1.80 40.16 13.92
CA GLY A 85 2.87 40.47 12.96
C GLY A 85 3.19 39.37 11.93
N GLU A 86 2.56 38.20 12.00
CA GLU A 86 2.76 37.13 11.01
C GLU A 86 2.13 37.51 9.67
N SER A 87 2.85 37.27 8.56
CA SER A 87 2.29 37.46 7.22
C SER A 87 1.20 36.39 6.91
N LEU A 88 0.32 36.70 5.97
CA LEU A 88 -0.71 35.75 5.55
C LEU A 88 -0.07 34.49 4.95
N GLU A 89 0.98 34.66 4.16
CA GLU A 89 1.71 33.55 3.53
C GLU A 89 2.34 32.61 4.55
N SER A 90 2.93 33.16 5.62
CA SER A 90 3.51 32.38 6.72
C SER A 90 2.44 31.59 7.46
N PHE A 91 1.31 32.23 7.76
CA PHE A 91 0.17 31.56 8.38
C PHE A 91 -0.39 30.41 7.52
N MET A 92 -0.61 30.67 6.22
CA MET A 92 -1.07 29.64 5.27
C MET A 92 -0.08 28.47 5.21
N TYR A 93 1.23 28.75 5.18
CA TYR A 93 2.26 27.71 5.20
C TYR A 93 2.16 26.84 6.46
N ARG A 94 1.98 27.44 7.65
CA ARG A 94 1.79 26.68 8.89
C ARG A 94 0.55 25.80 8.86
N CYS A 95 -0.58 26.31 8.35
CA CYS A 95 -1.81 25.49 8.20
C CYS A 95 -1.59 24.29 7.26
N ILE A 96 -0.84 24.49 6.16
CA ILE A 96 -0.49 23.40 5.24
C ILE A 96 0.43 22.38 5.92
N GLN A 97 1.43 22.82 6.71
CA GLN A 97 2.31 21.89 7.42
C GLN A 97 1.55 21.08 8.48
N ASP A 98 0.66 21.72 9.25
CA ASP A 98 -0.21 21.04 10.22
C ASP A 98 -1.08 19.97 9.55
N SER A 99 -1.71 20.32 8.43
CA SER A 99 -2.51 19.37 7.66
C SER A 99 -1.71 18.18 7.12
N LYS A 100 -0.45 18.39 6.73
CA LYS A 100 0.44 17.29 6.30
C LYS A 100 0.80 16.38 7.46
N GLU A 101 1.04 16.93 8.66
CA GLU A 101 1.37 16.13 9.85
C GLU A 101 0.21 15.19 10.23
N ILE A 102 -1.05 15.62 10.06
CA ILE A 102 -2.22 14.75 10.23
C ILE A 102 -2.13 13.55 9.27
N GLY A 103 -1.81 13.78 8.01
CA GLY A 103 -1.64 12.71 7.02
C GLY A 103 -0.48 11.76 7.35
N LEU A 104 0.65 12.31 7.78
CA LEU A 104 1.82 11.52 8.19
C LEU A 104 1.52 10.67 9.44
N THR A 105 0.79 11.22 10.39
CA THR A 105 0.36 10.48 11.60
C THR A 105 -0.53 9.30 11.21
N ALA A 106 -1.54 9.53 10.36
CA ALA A 106 -2.41 8.47 9.87
C ALA A 106 -1.63 7.37 9.11
N ALA A 107 -0.63 7.75 8.31
CA ALA A 107 0.24 6.79 7.62
C ALA A 107 1.10 5.98 8.59
N ARG A 108 1.70 6.62 9.61
CA ARG A 108 2.48 5.93 10.65
C ARG A 108 1.65 4.94 11.46
N GLU A 109 0.42 5.32 11.81
CA GLU A 109 -0.52 4.42 12.49
C GLU A 109 -0.90 3.24 11.60
N GLY A 110 -1.19 3.49 10.32
CA GLY A 110 -1.42 2.42 9.35
C GLY A 110 -0.25 1.43 9.29
N THR A 111 0.99 1.93 9.19
CA THR A 111 2.19 1.08 9.18
C THR A 111 2.33 0.25 10.46
N LYS A 112 2.00 0.81 11.63
CA LYS A 112 2.02 0.04 12.90
C LYS A 112 0.99 -1.08 12.90
N ILE A 113 -0.23 -0.81 12.43
CA ILE A 113 -1.29 -1.82 12.34
C ILE A 113 -0.88 -2.95 11.40
N HIS A 114 -0.35 -2.64 10.21
CA HIS A 114 0.18 -3.65 9.29
C HIS A 114 1.29 -4.49 9.93
N ALA A 115 2.23 -3.86 10.65
CA ALA A 115 3.28 -4.59 11.36
C ALA A 115 2.74 -5.53 12.46
N MET A 116 1.68 -5.15 13.18
CA MET A 116 1.01 -6.02 14.17
C MET A 116 0.36 -7.22 13.50
N ILE A 117 -0.29 -7.02 12.35
CA ILE A 117 -0.91 -8.10 11.58
C ILE A 117 0.18 -9.05 11.03
N GLU A 118 1.22 -8.51 10.40
CA GLU A 118 2.36 -9.28 9.89
C GLU A 118 2.98 -10.15 10.98
N GLN A 119 3.27 -9.55 12.15
CA GLN A 119 3.84 -10.26 13.30
C GLN A 119 2.95 -11.44 13.75
N GLY A 120 1.62 -11.25 13.74
CA GLY A 120 0.67 -12.31 14.05
C GLY A 120 0.76 -13.50 13.10
N PHE A 121 0.89 -13.24 11.79
CA PHE A 121 1.04 -14.32 10.79
C PHE A 121 2.42 -14.99 10.81
N VAL A 122 3.48 -14.27 11.20
CA VAL A 122 4.85 -14.81 11.22
C VAL A 122 5.12 -15.68 12.44
N ASP A 123 4.73 -15.25 13.64
CA ASP A 123 5.07 -15.91 14.90
C ASP A 123 3.87 -16.13 15.84
N GLN A 124 2.65 -15.96 15.34
CA GLN A 124 1.39 -16.14 16.08
C GLN A 124 1.26 -15.19 17.30
N THR A 125 1.88 -14.03 17.23
CA THR A 125 1.72 -13.00 18.25
C THR A 125 0.32 -12.41 18.21
N SER A 126 -0.47 -12.59 19.27
CA SER A 126 -1.81 -12.01 19.40
C SER A 126 -1.77 -10.49 19.45
N SER A 127 -2.68 -9.89 18.70
CA SER A 127 -2.96 -8.44 18.73
C SER A 127 -4.40 -8.22 18.27
N GLU A 128 -5.03 -7.13 18.72
CA GLU A 128 -6.44 -6.88 18.36
C GLU A 128 -6.73 -6.96 16.86
N PRO A 129 -5.93 -6.34 15.95
CA PRO A 129 -6.20 -6.45 14.52
C PRO A 129 -5.93 -7.85 13.95
N TYR A 130 -4.87 -8.53 14.42
CA TYR A 130 -4.59 -9.90 13.98
C TYR A 130 -5.68 -10.88 14.41
N ASP A 131 -6.11 -10.82 15.68
CA ASP A 131 -7.11 -11.74 16.23
C ASP A 131 -8.46 -11.58 15.50
N ALA A 132 -8.88 -10.35 15.20
CA ALA A 132 -10.09 -10.10 14.41
C ALA A 132 -9.97 -10.61 12.96
N ILE A 133 -8.80 -10.45 12.34
CA ILE A 133 -8.54 -10.89 10.97
C ILE A 133 -8.51 -12.42 10.90
N ILE A 134 -7.81 -13.09 11.82
CA ILE A 134 -7.72 -14.56 11.79
C ILE A 134 -9.08 -15.21 12.06
N GLU A 135 -9.90 -14.65 12.96
CA GLU A 135 -11.27 -15.10 13.18
C GLU A 135 -12.12 -15.01 11.91
N TYR A 136 -12.01 -13.90 11.17
CA TYR A 136 -12.69 -13.72 9.89
C TYR A 136 -12.20 -14.74 8.85
N LEU A 137 -10.88 -14.94 8.74
CA LEU A 137 -10.29 -15.83 7.75
C LEU A 137 -10.63 -17.30 8.05
N ASP A 138 -10.54 -17.73 9.29
CA ASP A 138 -10.88 -19.11 9.70
C ASP A 138 -12.37 -19.42 9.46
N THR A 139 -13.23 -18.42 9.64
CA THR A 139 -14.67 -18.56 9.39
C THR A 139 -15.03 -18.65 7.91
N ASN A 140 -14.40 -17.81 7.08
CA ASN A 140 -14.78 -17.67 5.67
C ASN A 140 -13.90 -18.47 4.71
N TYR A 141 -12.70 -18.86 5.15
CA TYR A 141 -11.68 -19.56 4.38
C TYR A 141 -11.02 -20.65 5.24
N PRO A 142 -11.78 -21.64 5.72
CA PRO A 142 -11.23 -22.71 6.54
C PRO A 142 -10.16 -23.49 5.78
N ASP A 143 -9.21 -24.04 6.51
CA ASP A 143 -8.14 -24.93 6.02
C ASP A 143 -7.15 -24.26 5.03
N GLN A 144 -7.17 -22.92 4.90
CA GLN A 144 -6.21 -22.22 4.05
C GLN A 144 -4.84 -22.10 4.72
N LYS A 145 -3.81 -22.30 3.90
CA LYS A 145 -2.43 -22.00 4.28
C LYS A 145 -2.06 -20.61 3.83
N TRP A 146 -1.97 -19.71 4.79
CA TRP A 146 -1.66 -18.31 4.53
C TRP A 146 -0.16 -18.03 4.43
N ILE A 147 0.22 -17.20 3.49
CA ILE A 147 1.58 -16.69 3.28
C ILE A 147 1.51 -15.17 3.41
N ALA A 148 2.17 -14.63 4.44
CA ALA A 148 2.26 -13.20 4.69
C ALA A 148 3.48 -12.59 3.98
N GLU A 149 3.35 -11.33 3.53
CA GLU A 149 4.45 -10.51 3.04
C GLU A 149 5.25 -11.12 1.86
N GLY A 150 4.60 -12.01 1.09
CA GLY A 150 5.23 -12.63 -0.08
C GLY A 150 5.49 -11.63 -1.19
N SER A 151 6.70 -11.60 -1.70
CA SER A 151 7.08 -10.71 -2.79
C SER A 151 7.31 -11.48 -4.10
N PHE A 152 7.07 -10.79 -5.22
CA PHE A 152 7.18 -11.38 -6.55
C PHE A 152 7.70 -10.39 -7.59
N CYS A 153 8.16 -10.92 -8.72
CA CYS A 153 8.42 -10.17 -9.94
C CYS A 153 7.69 -10.83 -11.11
N SER A 154 6.84 -10.07 -11.78
CA SER A 154 6.13 -10.49 -12.99
C SER A 154 7.00 -10.31 -14.23
N GLU A 155 6.88 -11.23 -15.20
CA GLU A 155 7.50 -11.11 -16.53
C GLU A 155 7.02 -9.86 -17.29
N LEU A 156 5.86 -9.32 -16.93
CA LEU A 156 5.33 -8.08 -17.48
C LEU A 156 6.10 -6.83 -17.01
N GLY A 157 7.09 -6.96 -16.13
CA GLY A 157 7.97 -5.87 -15.68
C GLY A 157 7.37 -5.03 -14.56
N TYR A 158 6.75 -5.68 -13.59
CA TYR A 158 6.35 -5.09 -12.31
C TYR A 158 6.52 -6.12 -11.19
N GLY A 159 6.59 -5.68 -9.97
CA GLY A 159 6.67 -6.53 -8.79
C GLY A 159 5.77 -6.04 -7.67
N GLY A 160 5.77 -6.76 -6.58
CA GLY A 160 4.97 -6.38 -5.43
C GLY A 160 5.29 -7.20 -4.19
N LYS A 161 4.83 -6.71 -3.06
CA LYS A 161 4.75 -7.43 -1.80
C LYS A 161 3.29 -7.50 -1.40
N ILE A 162 2.81 -8.71 -1.20
CA ILE A 162 1.40 -9.01 -0.94
C ILE A 162 1.24 -9.16 0.56
N ASP A 163 0.30 -8.43 1.15
CA ASP A 163 0.10 -8.47 2.60
C ASP A 163 -0.20 -9.91 3.07
N LEU A 164 -1.12 -10.58 2.38
CA LEU A 164 -1.48 -11.97 2.68
C LEU A 164 -2.06 -12.66 1.43
N TYR A 165 -1.68 -13.92 1.20
CA TYR A 165 -2.30 -14.73 0.14
C TYR A 165 -2.24 -16.23 0.48
N SER A 166 -3.03 -17.04 -0.23
CA SER A 166 -2.98 -18.51 -0.14
C SER A 166 -2.47 -19.15 -1.42
N GLU A 167 -1.98 -20.39 -1.33
CA GLU A 167 -1.55 -21.19 -2.48
C GLU A 167 -2.72 -21.53 -3.44
N GLU A 168 -3.97 -21.47 -2.95
CA GLU A 168 -5.18 -21.67 -3.74
C GLU A 168 -5.68 -20.44 -4.47
N GLY A 169 -4.98 -19.30 -4.37
CA GLY A 169 -5.26 -18.09 -5.14
C GLY A 169 -6.24 -17.12 -4.47
N ILE A 170 -6.22 -17.06 -3.14
CA ILE A 170 -6.91 -16.01 -2.37
C ILE A 170 -5.88 -14.91 -2.07
N PHE A 171 -6.21 -13.66 -2.43
CA PHE A 171 -5.35 -12.50 -2.23
C PHE A 171 -6.04 -11.49 -1.32
N VAL A 172 -5.37 -11.12 -0.24
CA VAL A 172 -5.88 -10.20 0.78
C VAL A 172 -4.98 -8.99 0.86
N ASP A 173 -5.58 -7.82 0.95
CA ASP A 173 -4.88 -6.55 1.13
C ASP A 173 -5.50 -5.80 2.30
N PHE A 174 -4.67 -5.36 3.23
CA PHE A 174 -5.08 -4.64 4.42
C PHE A 174 -5.09 -3.13 4.17
N LYS A 175 -6.13 -2.47 4.62
CA LYS A 175 -6.26 -1.01 4.54
C LYS A 175 -6.69 -0.47 5.88
N THR A 176 -6.09 0.63 6.32
CA THR A 176 -6.51 1.31 7.54
C THR A 176 -7.32 2.55 7.21
N LYS A 177 -8.43 2.74 7.89
CA LYS A 177 -9.29 3.92 7.75
C LYS A 177 -9.86 4.32 9.12
N ASP A 178 -10.39 5.53 9.20
CA ASP A 178 -11.07 6.01 10.40
C ASP A 178 -12.58 5.85 10.28
N ASN A 179 -13.23 5.53 11.40
CA ASN A 179 -14.69 5.53 11.53
C ASN A 179 -15.36 4.66 10.45
N ILE A 180 -14.97 3.39 10.36
CA ILE A 180 -15.53 2.47 9.37
C ILE A 180 -16.78 1.72 9.85
N ARG A 181 -17.06 1.71 11.16
CA ARG A 181 -18.12 0.93 11.79
C ARG A 181 -19.51 1.13 11.16
N ASP A 182 -19.84 2.36 10.85
CA ASP A 182 -21.17 2.73 10.31
C ASP A 182 -21.17 2.82 8.78
N LYS A 183 -20.17 2.28 8.12
CA LYS A 183 -20.06 2.32 6.66
C LYS A 183 -20.22 0.93 6.05
N GLU A 184 -21.06 0.86 5.02
CA GLU A 184 -21.12 -0.34 4.19
C GLU A 184 -19.74 -0.62 3.56
N PRO A 185 -19.26 -1.88 3.53
CA PRO A 185 -17.95 -2.23 2.97
C PRO A 185 -17.76 -1.72 1.53
N SER A 186 -18.82 -1.70 0.72
CA SER A 186 -18.81 -1.18 -0.66
C SER A 186 -18.50 0.31 -0.76
N LYS A 187 -18.67 1.07 0.34
CA LYS A 187 -18.33 2.51 0.42
C LYS A 187 -16.87 2.76 0.83
N LEU A 188 -16.15 1.71 1.23
CA LEU A 188 -14.76 1.78 1.64
C LEU A 188 -13.80 1.49 0.49
N VAL A 189 -14.25 0.86 -0.59
CA VAL A 189 -13.43 0.42 -1.72
C VAL A 189 -13.33 1.46 -2.83
N TYR A 190 -12.22 1.38 -3.55
CA TYR A 190 -11.96 2.08 -4.81
C TYR A 190 -11.47 1.07 -5.86
N ASP A 191 -11.70 1.31 -7.14
CA ASP A 191 -11.21 0.43 -8.24
C ASP A 191 -9.68 0.20 -8.12
N GLU A 192 -8.93 1.16 -7.59
CA GLU A 192 -7.50 1.05 -7.34
C GLU A 192 -7.14 -0.18 -6.48
N TYR A 193 -7.94 -0.53 -5.46
CA TYR A 193 -7.69 -1.71 -4.62
C TYR A 193 -7.96 -3.00 -5.37
N GLY A 194 -9.04 -3.02 -6.18
CA GLY A 194 -9.32 -4.16 -7.06
C GLY A 194 -8.22 -4.37 -8.10
N MET A 195 -7.69 -3.27 -8.67
CA MET A 195 -6.55 -3.30 -9.60
C MET A 195 -5.28 -3.84 -8.91
N GLN A 196 -5.00 -3.40 -7.67
CA GLN A 196 -3.87 -3.85 -6.87
C GLN A 196 -3.91 -5.37 -6.67
N LEU A 197 -5.03 -5.88 -6.17
CA LEU A 197 -5.23 -7.30 -5.91
C LEU A 197 -5.19 -8.13 -7.22
N SER A 198 -5.77 -7.63 -8.31
CA SER A 198 -5.72 -8.32 -9.61
C SER A 198 -4.31 -8.36 -10.19
N ALA A 199 -3.52 -7.30 -9.99
CA ALA A 199 -2.12 -7.27 -10.39
C ALA A 199 -1.27 -8.26 -9.57
N TYR A 200 -1.53 -8.38 -8.27
CA TYR A 200 -0.88 -9.37 -7.42
C TYR A 200 -1.20 -10.80 -7.89
N ALA A 201 -2.49 -11.09 -8.09
CA ALA A 201 -2.93 -12.38 -8.60
C ALA A 201 -2.28 -12.72 -9.94
N GLN A 202 -2.29 -11.80 -10.90
CA GLN A 202 -1.64 -11.98 -12.19
C GLN A 202 -0.14 -12.22 -12.06
N GLY A 203 0.55 -11.47 -11.20
CA GLY A 203 1.99 -11.61 -10.94
C GLY A 203 2.37 -12.95 -10.34
N CYS A 204 1.46 -13.58 -9.61
CA CYS A 204 1.59 -14.92 -9.03
C CYS A 204 1.05 -16.04 -9.94
N GLY A 205 0.65 -15.74 -11.18
CA GLY A 205 0.17 -16.74 -12.15
C GLY A 205 -1.34 -17.00 -12.14
N PHE A 206 -2.12 -16.35 -11.28
CA PHE A 206 -3.58 -16.44 -11.23
C PHE A 206 -4.22 -15.42 -12.20
N VAL A 207 -4.12 -15.69 -13.51
CA VAL A 207 -4.52 -14.73 -14.56
C VAL A 207 -6.03 -14.67 -14.75
N ASP A 208 -6.70 -15.80 -14.74
CA ASP A 208 -8.11 -15.90 -15.11
C ASP A 208 -9.05 -15.89 -13.92
N LYS A 209 -8.59 -16.38 -12.79
CA LYS A 209 -9.39 -16.48 -11.56
C LYS A 209 -8.53 -16.28 -10.32
N ALA A 210 -8.98 -15.40 -9.45
CA ALA A 210 -8.42 -15.22 -8.11
C ALA A 210 -9.51 -14.70 -7.18
N GLU A 211 -9.55 -15.21 -5.97
CA GLU A 211 -10.38 -14.61 -4.94
C GLU A 211 -9.64 -13.41 -4.33
N ARG A 212 -10.33 -12.29 -4.18
CA ARG A 212 -9.71 -11.02 -3.80
C ARG A 212 -10.52 -10.38 -2.68
N VAL A 213 -9.83 -10.04 -1.60
CA VAL A 213 -10.45 -9.49 -0.40
C VAL A 213 -9.70 -8.25 0.06
N SER A 214 -10.43 -7.17 0.28
CA SER A 214 -9.90 -6.00 0.99
C SER A 214 -10.43 -6.00 2.41
N ILE A 215 -9.53 -6.04 3.40
CA ILE A 215 -9.86 -5.98 4.82
C ILE A 215 -9.49 -4.58 5.34
N PHE A 216 -10.48 -3.86 5.81
CA PHE A 216 -10.32 -2.54 6.41
C PHE A 216 -10.25 -2.67 7.92
N VAL A 217 -9.21 -2.10 8.53
CA VAL A 217 -9.04 -2.01 9.98
C VAL A 217 -9.30 -0.57 10.41
N ASP A 218 -10.13 -0.38 11.43
CA ASP A 218 -10.38 0.94 12.00
C ASP A 218 -9.16 1.37 12.82
N ARG A 219 -8.59 2.56 12.51
CA ARG A 219 -7.42 3.08 13.25
C ARG A 219 -7.75 3.51 14.68
N GLN A 220 -9.00 3.83 14.97
CA GLN A 220 -9.44 4.26 16.29
C GLN A 220 -9.91 3.08 17.15
N GLU A 221 -10.34 2.01 16.51
CA GLU A 221 -10.80 0.78 17.13
C GLU A 221 -10.17 -0.42 16.39
N VAL A 222 -8.88 -0.66 16.64
CA VAL A 222 -8.04 -1.58 15.83
C VAL A 222 -8.50 -3.05 15.86
N GLY A 223 -9.37 -3.43 16.79
CA GLY A 223 -10.07 -4.73 16.79
C GLY A 223 -11.31 -4.78 15.88
N TYR A 224 -11.75 -3.64 15.31
CA TYR A 224 -12.87 -3.61 14.39
C TYR A 224 -12.41 -3.69 12.94
N ILE A 225 -12.92 -4.67 12.20
CA ILE A 225 -12.64 -4.86 10.78
C ILE A 225 -13.92 -4.79 9.94
N SER A 226 -13.76 -4.43 8.69
CA SER A 226 -14.80 -4.48 7.67
C SER A 226 -14.21 -5.09 6.41
N CYS A 227 -14.84 -6.14 5.88
CA CYS A 227 -14.29 -6.92 4.79
C CYS A 227 -15.12 -6.74 3.51
N TYR A 228 -14.43 -6.57 2.38
CA TYR A 228 -15.04 -6.51 1.06
C TYR A 228 -14.45 -7.59 0.16
N LYS A 229 -15.30 -8.52 -0.23
CA LYS A 229 -14.96 -9.56 -1.21
C LYS A 229 -15.28 -9.02 -2.59
N TRP A 230 -14.28 -8.99 -3.47
CA TRP A 230 -14.43 -8.55 -4.85
C TRP A 230 -15.12 -9.64 -5.69
N GLU A 231 -16.06 -9.23 -6.53
CA GLU A 231 -16.76 -10.16 -7.43
C GLU A 231 -15.82 -10.71 -8.50
N ASP A 232 -15.97 -12.00 -8.81
CA ASP A 232 -15.08 -12.73 -9.74
C ASP A 232 -15.07 -12.10 -11.14
N ASP A 233 -16.22 -11.63 -11.62
CA ASP A 233 -16.37 -11.01 -12.95
C ASP A 233 -15.60 -9.69 -13.10
N THR A 234 -15.27 -9.03 -11.97
CA THR A 234 -14.47 -7.80 -11.97
C THR A 234 -12.97 -8.05 -12.08
N HIS A 235 -12.51 -9.29 -11.95
CA HIS A 235 -11.07 -9.60 -11.96
C HIS A 235 -10.40 -9.24 -13.29
N SER A 236 -10.95 -9.68 -14.38
CA SER A 236 -10.42 -9.39 -15.73
C SER A 236 -10.42 -7.88 -16.01
N LYS A 237 -11.51 -7.19 -15.66
CA LYS A 237 -11.61 -5.73 -15.80
C LYS A 237 -10.48 -5.02 -15.04
N HIS A 238 -10.28 -5.32 -13.76
CA HIS A 238 -9.25 -4.67 -12.93
C HIS A 238 -7.83 -5.00 -13.41
N ARG A 239 -7.59 -6.24 -13.83
CA ARG A 239 -6.33 -6.66 -14.46
C ARG A 239 -6.03 -5.85 -15.73
N ASP A 240 -7.02 -5.72 -16.62
CA ASP A 240 -6.85 -5.00 -17.87
C ASP A 240 -6.67 -3.50 -17.66
N MET A 241 -7.34 -2.92 -16.65
CA MET A 241 -7.10 -1.55 -16.22
C MET A 241 -5.66 -1.37 -15.72
N PHE A 242 -5.17 -2.29 -14.87
CA PHE A 242 -3.78 -2.26 -14.39
C PHE A 242 -2.77 -2.40 -15.53
N ASN A 243 -2.98 -3.32 -16.45
CA ASN A 243 -2.08 -3.54 -17.60
C ASN A 243 -2.02 -2.32 -18.54
N SER A 244 -3.15 -1.64 -18.73
CA SER A 244 -3.20 -0.37 -19.46
C SER A 244 -2.38 0.73 -18.76
N LEU A 245 -2.50 0.80 -17.44
CA LEU A 245 -1.76 1.75 -16.63
C LEU A 245 -0.26 1.43 -16.58
N LEU A 246 0.12 0.16 -16.51
CA LEU A 246 1.50 -0.30 -16.61
C LEU A 246 2.13 0.10 -17.96
N SER A 247 1.39 -0.08 -19.04
CA SER A 247 1.82 0.34 -20.38
C SER A 247 2.04 1.85 -20.44
N TYR A 248 1.12 2.63 -19.89
CA TYR A 248 1.26 4.08 -19.78
C TYR A 248 2.47 4.47 -18.90
N TRP A 249 2.66 3.81 -17.75
CA TRP A 249 3.80 4.03 -16.86
C TRP A 249 5.13 3.82 -17.59
N LYS A 250 5.27 2.72 -18.35
CA LYS A 250 6.48 2.41 -19.13
C LYS A 250 6.81 3.52 -20.12
N LEU A 251 5.80 4.03 -20.82
CA LEU A 251 5.97 5.13 -21.78
C LEU A 251 6.39 6.43 -21.10
N VAL A 252 5.69 6.84 -20.02
CA VAL A 252 6.00 8.08 -19.29
C VAL A 252 7.39 8.05 -18.66
N LYS A 253 7.79 6.90 -18.11
CA LYS A 253 9.11 6.73 -17.48
C LYS A 253 10.22 6.44 -18.50
N ASN A 254 9.86 6.23 -19.77
CA ASN A 254 10.77 5.76 -20.81
C ASN A 254 11.62 4.59 -20.30
N TYR A 255 10.94 3.57 -19.77
CA TYR A 255 11.56 2.40 -19.16
C TYR A 255 10.63 1.20 -19.21
N ASP A 256 11.08 0.12 -19.83
CA ASP A 256 10.38 -1.16 -19.88
C ASP A 256 11.28 -2.27 -19.33
N PRO A 257 11.06 -2.69 -18.07
CA PRO A 257 11.82 -3.77 -17.45
C PRO A 257 11.22 -5.16 -17.67
N SER A 258 10.23 -5.32 -18.57
CA SER A 258 9.67 -6.65 -18.85
C SER A 258 10.72 -7.60 -19.37
N ARG A 259 10.60 -8.89 -19.04
CA ARG A 259 11.44 -9.92 -19.64
C ARG A 259 11.06 -10.04 -21.11
N GLN A 260 12.03 -9.91 -21.99
CA GLN A 260 11.84 -10.23 -23.40
C GLN A 260 11.76 -11.75 -23.49
N ALA A 261 10.68 -12.26 -24.09
CA ALA A 261 10.48 -13.68 -24.36
C ALA A 261 11.51 -14.18 -25.40
#